data_095754fd3a05ff09908a39b60756c11c
#
_entry.id   095754fd3a05ff09908a39b60756c11c
#
_cell.length_a   1.000
_cell.length_b   1.000
_cell.length_c   1.000
_cell.angle_alpha   90.00
_cell.angle_beta   90.00
_cell.angle_gamma   90.00
#
_symmetry.space_group_name_H-M   'P 1'
#
loop_
_entity.id
_entity.type
_entity.pdbx_description
1 polymer ?
#
loop_
_entity_poly.entity_id
_entity_poly.type
_entity_poly.pdbx_seq_one_letter_code
_entity_poly.pdbx_strand_id
1 'polypeptide(L)'
;MNQKNKFGIIVSTRSFFPSKLVKTARDAVMRVMDKLGYEYIMVGETDTQYGAVLTFDEAKTCAELFKAHREEICGIVVIMPNFCEELGIAEAIQLADLNVPVLIQACDDDFDKLDMANRRDAFCGKISVCNNCLLYTSDAADEL
;
A
#
# COMPACT_ATOMS: atom_id res chain seq x y z
N MET A 1 26.26 7.68 -8.87
CA MET A 1 25.06 7.95 -8.02
C MET A 1 23.91 7.21 -8.64
N ASN A 2 23.39 6.18 -7.97
CA ASN A 2 22.13 5.57 -8.39
C ASN A 2 21.02 6.60 -8.17
N GLN A 3 20.40 7.05 -9.24
CA GLN A 3 19.26 7.94 -9.16
C GLN A 3 18.08 7.13 -8.63
N LYS A 4 17.46 7.58 -7.53
CA LYS A 4 16.21 6.98 -7.03
C LYS A 4 15.13 7.15 -8.10
N ASN A 5 14.67 6.06 -8.68
CA ASN A 5 13.73 6.08 -9.81
C ASN A 5 12.65 5.00 -9.75
N LYS A 6 12.62 4.22 -8.66
CA LYS A 6 11.61 3.18 -8.44
C LYS A 6 10.59 3.62 -7.39
N PHE A 7 9.38 3.09 -7.51
CA PHE A 7 8.34 3.26 -6.50
C PHE A 7 8.22 2.00 -5.64
N GLY A 8 8.10 2.17 -4.32
CA GLY A 8 7.63 1.11 -3.45
C GLY A 8 6.11 1.02 -3.56
N ILE A 9 5.56 -0.16 -3.84
CA ILE A 9 4.10 -0.33 -3.95
C ILE A 9 3.62 -1.20 -2.80
N ILE A 10 2.65 -0.68 -2.05
CA ILE A 10 1.91 -1.40 -1.02
C ILE A 10 0.48 -1.60 -1.51
N VAL A 11 0.04 -2.84 -1.62
CA VAL A 11 -1.38 -3.17 -1.78
C VAL A 11 -1.87 -3.71 -0.45
N SER A 12 -2.97 -3.21 0.08
CA SER A 12 -3.53 -3.70 1.33
C SER A 12 -4.98 -4.13 1.15
N THR A 13 -5.49 -4.91 2.08
CA THR A 13 -6.88 -5.35 2.12
C THR A 13 -7.27 -5.61 3.57
N ARG A 14 -8.56 -5.79 3.83
CA ARG A 14 -9.07 -6.25 5.12
C ARG A 14 -9.65 -7.66 4.96
N SER A 15 -9.43 -8.52 5.93
CA SER A 15 -9.64 -9.97 5.82
C SER A 15 -11.05 -10.40 5.40
N PHE A 16 -12.08 -9.61 5.70
CA PHE A 16 -13.47 -9.92 5.33
C PHE A 16 -13.90 -9.35 3.96
N PHE A 17 -13.03 -8.63 3.27
CA PHE A 17 -13.28 -8.20 1.89
C PHE A 17 -12.82 -9.27 0.88
N PRO A 18 -13.40 -9.30 -0.32
CA PRO A 18 -13.05 -10.30 -1.33
C PRO A 18 -11.58 -10.20 -1.78
N SER A 19 -10.82 -11.27 -1.62
CA SER A 19 -9.39 -11.34 -2.01
C SER A 19 -9.15 -11.11 -3.50
N LYS A 20 -10.13 -11.41 -4.37
CA LYS A 20 -10.04 -11.14 -5.81
C LYS A 20 -9.79 -9.67 -6.14
N LEU A 21 -10.23 -8.75 -5.26
CA LEU A 21 -10.01 -7.30 -5.42
C LEU A 21 -8.52 -6.94 -5.29
N VAL A 22 -7.78 -7.66 -4.46
CA VAL A 22 -6.33 -7.49 -4.32
C VAL A 22 -5.63 -7.80 -5.64
N LYS A 23 -5.92 -8.98 -6.22
CA LYS A 23 -5.30 -9.38 -7.49
C LYS A 23 -5.61 -8.37 -8.59
N THR A 24 -6.86 -7.97 -8.71
CA THR A 24 -7.28 -6.98 -9.72
C THR A 24 -6.52 -5.66 -9.55
N ALA A 25 -6.36 -5.19 -8.31
CA ALA A 25 -5.64 -3.96 -8.03
C ALA A 25 -4.13 -4.08 -8.30
N ARG A 26 -3.52 -5.22 -7.92
CA ARG A 26 -2.11 -5.50 -8.24
C ARG A 26 -1.88 -5.48 -9.76
N ASP A 27 -2.68 -6.21 -10.51
CA ASP A 27 -2.58 -6.26 -11.98
C ASP A 27 -2.80 -4.87 -12.61
N ALA A 28 -3.68 -4.07 -12.05
CA ALA A 28 -3.95 -2.72 -12.54
C ALA A 28 -2.77 -1.77 -12.29
N VAL A 29 -2.21 -1.75 -11.09
CA VAL A 29 -1.09 -0.86 -10.78
C VAL A 29 0.17 -1.26 -11.56
N MET A 30 0.44 -2.56 -11.71
CA MET A 30 1.57 -3.02 -12.53
C MET A 30 1.44 -2.55 -13.98
N ARG A 31 0.26 -2.72 -14.59
CA ARG A 31 0.01 -2.21 -15.96
C ARG A 31 0.18 -0.71 -16.09
N VAL A 32 -0.22 0.05 -15.08
CA VAL A 32 -0.05 1.52 -15.08
C VAL A 32 1.43 1.88 -15.00
N MET A 33 2.18 1.26 -14.11
CA MET A 33 3.62 1.49 -13.97
C MET A 33 4.37 1.15 -15.26
N ASP A 34 4.09 -0.02 -15.84
CA ASP A 34 4.68 -0.46 -17.10
C ASP A 34 4.36 0.51 -18.26
N LYS A 35 3.11 0.96 -18.35
CA LYS A 35 2.67 1.93 -19.37
C LYS A 35 3.36 3.28 -19.23
N LEU A 36 3.64 3.70 -18.00
CA LEU A 36 4.32 4.96 -17.71
C LEU A 36 5.85 4.83 -17.74
N GLY A 37 6.37 3.62 -17.86
CA GLY A 37 7.80 3.35 -17.88
C GLY A 37 8.48 3.50 -16.51
N TYR A 38 7.72 3.32 -15.41
CA TYR A 38 8.26 3.34 -14.05
C TYR A 38 8.57 1.95 -13.54
N GLU A 39 9.73 1.80 -12.94
CA GLU A 39 10.09 0.60 -12.19
C GLU A 39 9.49 0.65 -10.77
N TYR A 40 9.23 -0.52 -10.19
CA TYR A 40 8.65 -0.61 -8.85
C TYR A 40 9.18 -1.82 -8.07
N ILE A 41 9.07 -1.71 -6.75
CA ILE A 41 9.37 -2.76 -5.77
C ILE A 41 8.07 -3.07 -5.02
N MET A 42 7.66 -4.32 -4.98
CA MET A 42 6.42 -4.77 -4.34
C MET A 42 6.59 -6.20 -3.84
N VAL A 43 6.00 -6.52 -2.69
CA VAL A 43 5.99 -7.92 -2.18
C VAL A 43 5.32 -8.86 -3.19
N GLY A 44 5.90 -10.05 -3.35
CA GLY A 44 5.36 -11.09 -4.22
C GLY A 44 4.05 -11.70 -3.69
N GLU A 45 3.30 -12.36 -4.55
CA GLU A 45 2.03 -13.01 -4.18
C GLU A 45 2.22 -14.17 -3.17
N THR A 46 3.44 -14.67 -3.05
CA THR A 46 3.82 -15.76 -2.13
C THR A 46 4.55 -15.27 -0.87
N ASP A 47 4.98 -14.00 -0.84
CA ASP A 47 5.73 -13.44 0.29
C ASP A 47 4.79 -13.04 1.44
N THR A 48 3.59 -12.64 1.09
CA THR A 48 2.51 -12.27 2.02
C THR A 48 1.19 -12.83 1.51
N GLN A 49 0.14 -12.79 2.33
CA GLN A 49 -1.17 -13.25 1.92
C GLN A 49 -1.70 -12.42 0.72
N TYR A 50 -1.86 -13.07 -0.43
CA TYR A 50 -2.25 -12.46 -1.71
C TYR A 50 -1.28 -11.40 -2.26
N GLY A 51 -0.06 -11.32 -1.75
CA GLY A 51 0.85 -10.20 -2.04
C GLY A 51 0.32 -8.85 -1.53
N ALA A 52 -0.42 -8.88 -0.43
CA ALA A 52 -0.96 -7.70 0.24
C ALA A 52 -0.32 -7.52 1.62
N VAL A 53 -0.57 -6.37 2.24
CA VAL A 53 -0.13 -6.06 3.61
C VAL A 53 -1.38 -5.89 4.47
N LEU A 54 -1.60 -6.83 5.40
CA LEU A 54 -2.72 -6.83 6.33
C LEU A 54 -2.24 -6.83 7.79
N THR A 55 -1.26 -7.70 8.07
CA THR A 55 -0.78 -7.95 9.44
C THR A 55 0.54 -7.26 9.70
N PHE A 56 0.94 -7.21 10.98
CA PHE A 56 2.24 -6.69 11.39
C PHE A 56 3.40 -7.47 10.75
N ASP A 57 3.32 -8.79 10.70
CA ASP A 57 4.37 -9.61 10.10
C ASP A 57 4.51 -9.34 8.58
N GLU A 58 3.40 -9.14 7.90
CA GLU A 58 3.40 -8.74 6.49
C GLU A 58 3.91 -7.32 6.28
N ALA A 59 3.57 -6.40 7.18
CA ALA A 59 4.12 -5.05 7.20
C ALA A 59 5.65 -5.08 7.37
N LYS A 60 6.15 -5.91 8.27
CA LYS A 60 7.58 -6.13 8.47
C LYS A 60 8.26 -6.70 7.22
N THR A 61 7.67 -7.72 6.60
CA THR A 61 8.17 -8.29 5.34
C THR A 61 8.28 -7.23 4.24
N CYS A 62 7.24 -6.42 4.08
CA CYS A 62 7.23 -5.31 3.13
C CYS A 62 8.32 -4.26 3.46
N ALA A 63 8.43 -3.88 4.72
CA ALA A 63 9.43 -2.91 5.17
C ALA A 63 10.87 -3.41 4.96
N GLU A 64 11.16 -4.67 5.22
CA GLU A 64 12.46 -5.28 4.97
C GLU A 64 12.82 -5.26 3.48
N LEU A 65 11.86 -5.58 2.61
CA LEU A 65 12.02 -5.47 1.17
C LEU A 65 12.34 -4.03 0.75
N PHE A 66 11.61 -3.05 1.26
CA PHE A 66 11.84 -1.64 0.95
C PHE A 66 13.19 -1.15 1.48
N LYS A 67 13.60 -1.56 2.67
CA LYS A 67 14.93 -1.25 3.22
C LYS A 67 16.06 -1.78 2.34
N ALA A 68 15.91 -3.00 1.81
CA ALA A 68 16.92 -3.60 0.92
C ALA A 68 17.09 -2.78 -0.38
N HIS A 69 16.05 -2.03 -0.77
CA HIS A 69 16.03 -1.19 -1.98
C HIS A 69 15.97 0.32 -1.68
N ARG A 70 16.32 0.74 -0.46
CA ARG A 70 16.15 2.13 -0.02
C ARG A 70 16.84 3.19 -0.90
N GLU A 71 17.93 2.82 -1.54
CA GLU A 71 18.68 3.71 -2.43
C GLU A 71 18.04 3.85 -3.82
N GLU A 72 17.06 3.01 -4.13
CA GLU A 72 16.36 2.99 -5.41
C GLU A 72 14.96 3.61 -5.31
N ILE A 73 14.30 3.54 -4.15
CA ILE A 73 12.92 3.98 -3.96
C ILE A 73 12.86 5.50 -3.78
N CYS A 74 12.11 6.17 -4.66
CA CYS A 74 11.89 7.61 -4.64
C CYS A 74 10.52 8.03 -4.05
N GLY A 75 9.60 7.10 -3.89
CA GLY A 75 8.27 7.33 -3.33
C GLY A 75 7.55 6.01 -3.06
N ILE A 76 6.51 6.06 -2.22
CA ILE A 76 5.65 4.92 -1.93
C ILE A 76 4.26 5.19 -2.50
N VAL A 77 3.68 4.20 -3.16
CA VAL A 77 2.29 4.22 -3.64
C VAL A 77 1.50 3.15 -2.91
N VAL A 78 0.53 3.58 -2.12
CA VAL A 78 -0.39 2.68 -1.42
C VAL A 78 -1.65 2.52 -2.26
N ILE A 79 -1.98 1.29 -2.62
CA ILE A 79 -3.18 0.94 -3.38
C ILE A 79 -4.18 0.27 -2.46
N MET A 80 -5.37 0.85 -2.38
CA MET A 80 -6.48 0.38 -1.56
C MET A 80 -7.59 -0.17 -2.45
N PRO A 81 -7.62 -1.48 -2.72
CA PRO A 81 -8.69 -2.12 -3.49
C PRO A 81 -10.03 -2.16 -2.73
N ASN A 82 -9.99 -2.05 -1.42
CA ASN A 82 -11.13 -2.00 -0.51
C ASN A 82 -10.79 -1.17 0.73
N PHE A 83 -11.53 -1.32 1.84
CA PHE A 83 -11.35 -0.55 3.07
C PHE A 83 -9.91 -0.63 3.63
N CYS A 84 -9.20 -1.71 3.43
CA CYS A 84 -7.83 -1.98 3.86
C CYS A 84 -7.60 -2.05 5.38
N GLU A 85 -6.41 -2.53 5.75
CA GLU A 85 -5.93 -2.57 7.13
C GLU A 85 -4.96 -1.42 7.36
N GLU A 86 -5.45 -0.36 7.98
CA GLU A 86 -4.72 0.91 8.13
C GLU A 86 -3.45 0.78 8.98
N LEU A 87 -3.46 -0.05 10.01
CA LEU A 87 -2.29 -0.26 10.87
C LEU A 87 -1.16 -0.95 10.10
N GLY A 88 -1.47 -1.99 9.33
CA GLY A 88 -0.47 -2.68 8.52
C GLY A 88 0.22 -1.75 7.52
N ILE A 89 -0.53 -0.83 6.89
CA ILE A 89 0.01 0.17 5.98
C ILE A 89 0.94 1.14 6.73
N ALA A 90 0.45 1.72 7.83
CA ALA A 90 1.22 2.68 8.61
C ALA A 90 2.52 2.07 9.16
N GLU A 91 2.45 0.85 9.69
CA GLU A 91 3.61 0.12 10.18
C GLU A 91 4.61 -0.23 9.07
N ALA A 92 4.15 -0.64 7.88
CA ALA A 92 5.05 -0.90 6.76
C ALA A 92 5.84 0.36 6.38
N ILE A 93 5.18 1.52 6.32
CA ILE A 93 5.82 2.80 6.01
C ILE A 93 6.79 3.20 7.11
N GLN A 94 6.35 3.16 8.37
CA GLN A 94 7.17 3.52 9.54
C GLN A 94 8.41 2.61 9.66
N LEU A 95 8.22 1.31 9.60
CA LEU A 95 9.31 0.35 9.69
C LEU A 95 10.28 0.44 8.52
N ALA A 96 9.83 0.79 7.32
CA ALA A 96 10.71 0.99 6.17
C ALA A 96 11.63 2.21 6.35
N ASP A 97 11.17 3.24 7.02
CA ASP A 97 11.94 4.45 7.37
C ASP A 97 12.69 5.03 6.16
N LEU A 98 11.98 5.22 5.04
CA LEU A 98 12.59 5.71 3.80
C LEU A 98 12.60 7.23 3.68
N ASN A 99 11.74 7.91 4.43
CA ASN A 99 11.54 9.37 4.36
C ASN A 99 11.32 9.88 2.92
N VAL A 100 10.39 9.26 2.21
CA VAL A 100 9.99 9.58 0.83
C VAL A 100 8.51 9.94 0.78
N PRO A 101 8.05 10.68 -0.25
CA PRO A 101 6.64 10.97 -0.43
C PRO A 101 5.78 9.70 -0.51
N VAL A 102 4.58 9.75 0.05
CA VAL A 102 3.61 8.65 0.03
C VAL A 102 2.33 9.11 -0.67
N LEU A 103 1.94 8.39 -1.71
CA LEU A 103 0.65 8.56 -2.39
C LEU A 103 -0.31 7.46 -1.96
N ILE A 104 -1.49 7.83 -1.47
CA ILE A 104 -2.55 6.88 -1.09
C ILE A 104 -3.67 6.95 -2.12
N GLN A 105 -3.85 5.87 -2.87
CA GLN A 105 -4.87 5.73 -3.91
C GLN A 105 -5.94 4.72 -3.44
N ALA A 106 -7.18 5.18 -3.38
CA ALA A 106 -8.35 4.34 -3.12
C ALA A 106 -9.07 4.03 -4.44
N CYS A 107 -9.41 2.75 -4.64
CA CYS A 107 -10.18 2.31 -5.80
C CYS A 107 -11.65 2.65 -5.64
N ASP A 108 -12.26 3.24 -6.66
CA ASP A 108 -13.68 3.58 -6.65
C ASP A 108 -14.56 2.34 -6.56
N ASP A 109 -15.71 2.47 -5.89
CA ASP A 109 -16.77 1.49 -6.00
C ASP A 109 -17.42 1.53 -7.39
N ASP A 110 -17.76 0.37 -7.91
CA ASP A 110 -18.57 0.23 -9.12
C ASP A 110 -20.04 0.23 -8.69
N PHE A 111 -20.78 1.28 -9.04
CA PHE A 111 -22.18 1.44 -8.63
C PHE A 111 -23.09 0.28 -9.04
N ASP A 112 -22.76 -0.42 -10.10
CA ASP A 112 -23.50 -1.58 -10.56
C ASP A 112 -23.12 -2.88 -9.81
N LYS A 113 -22.11 -2.81 -8.90
CA LYS A 113 -21.53 -3.95 -8.19
C LYS A 113 -21.34 -3.66 -6.70
N LEU A 114 -22.36 -3.14 -6.04
CA LEU A 114 -22.31 -2.85 -4.59
C LEU A 114 -22.74 -4.05 -3.71
N ASP A 115 -22.65 -5.26 -4.24
CA ASP A 115 -22.91 -6.49 -3.49
C ASP A 115 -21.70 -6.91 -2.60
N MET A 116 -21.93 -7.88 -1.71
CA MET A 116 -20.91 -8.37 -0.77
C MET A 116 -19.64 -8.91 -1.44
N ALA A 117 -19.72 -9.35 -2.70
CA ALA A 117 -18.60 -9.91 -3.42
C ALA A 117 -17.76 -8.87 -4.17
N ASN A 118 -18.24 -7.64 -4.29
CA ASN A 118 -17.61 -6.64 -5.15
C ASN A 118 -17.42 -5.27 -4.47
N ARG A 119 -18.16 -4.95 -3.38
CA ARG A 119 -18.05 -3.66 -2.69
C ARG A 119 -16.63 -3.43 -2.17
N ARG A 120 -16.20 -2.20 -2.19
CA ARG A 120 -14.84 -1.80 -1.83
C ARG A 120 -14.78 -0.98 -0.54
N ASP A 121 -15.64 0.01 -0.37
CA ASP A 121 -15.60 0.99 0.72
C ASP A 121 -14.21 1.65 0.89
N ALA A 122 -13.45 1.74 -0.20
CA ALA A 122 -12.06 2.15 -0.16
C ALA A 122 -11.88 3.62 0.25
N PHE A 123 -12.82 4.49 -0.11
CA PHE A 123 -12.78 5.90 0.31
C PHE A 123 -12.93 6.07 1.82
N CYS A 124 -13.80 5.28 2.47
CA CYS A 124 -13.92 5.28 3.92
C CYS A 124 -12.60 4.83 4.57
N GLY A 125 -12.02 3.75 4.07
CA GLY A 125 -10.73 3.26 4.53
C GLY A 125 -9.60 4.25 4.33
N LYS A 126 -9.61 5.02 3.23
CA LYS A 126 -8.60 6.03 2.95
C LYS A 126 -8.53 7.12 4.03
N ILE A 127 -9.66 7.54 4.58
CA ILE A 127 -9.69 8.52 5.68
C ILE A 127 -8.90 7.97 6.87
N SER A 128 -9.15 6.73 7.25
CA SER A 128 -8.45 6.06 8.35
C SER A 128 -6.96 5.87 8.08
N VAL A 129 -6.61 5.41 6.88
CA VAL A 129 -5.22 5.23 6.46
C VAL A 129 -4.45 6.55 6.49
N CYS A 130 -5.01 7.62 5.92
CA CYS A 130 -4.36 8.94 5.93
C CYS A 130 -4.13 9.44 7.35
N ASN A 131 -5.12 9.28 8.25
CA ASN A 131 -5.00 9.67 9.65
C ASN A 131 -3.90 8.88 10.37
N ASN A 132 -3.88 7.56 10.22
CA ASN A 132 -2.88 6.73 10.86
C ASN A 132 -1.47 6.96 10.29
N CYS A 133 -1.32 7.10 8.98
CA CYS A 133 -0.03 7.44 8.39
C CYS A 133 0.48 8.80 8.91
N LEU A 134 -0.39 9.81 9.05
CA LEU A 134 0.00 11.09 9.61
C LEU A 134 0.48 10.98 11.07
N LEU A 135 -0.25 10.21 11.90
CA LEU A 135 0.09 10.04 13.31
C LEU A 135 1.39 9.24 13.54
N TYR A 136 1.63 8.21 12.72
CA TYR A 136 2.76 7.31 12.92
C TYR A 136 4.02 7.71 12.13
N THR A 137 3.92 8.57 11.14
CA THR A 137 5.06 8.96 10.29
C THR A 137 5.51 10.40 10.45
N SER A 138 4.79 11.20 11.22
CA SER A 138 5.19 12.59 11.52
C SER A 138 5.86 12.70 12.88
N ASP A 139 6.89 13.52 12.99
CA ASP A 139 7.53 13.90 14.27
C ASP A 139 6.58 14.67 15.21
N ALA A 140 5.33 14.89 14.82
CA ALA A 140 4.31 15.55 15.64
C ALA A 140 3.96 14.78 16.94
N ALA A 141 4.44 13.55 17.10
CA ALA A 141 4.33 12.81 18.36
C ALA A 141 5.28 13.33 19.46
N ASP A 142 6.31 14.07 19.11
CA ASP A 142 7.30 14.60 20.06
C ASP A 142 6.94 16.01 20.58
N GLU A 143 5.87 16.63 20.11
CA GLU A 143 5.43 17.98 20.53
C GLU A 143 4.20 17.99 21.47
N LEU A 144 3.82 16.83 22.04
CA LEU A 144 2.72 16.75 23.01
C LEU A 144 3.22 16.50 24.42
#